data_4c1fb81d882023267079959f210623a2
#
_entry.id   4c1fb81d882023267079959f210623a2
#
_cell.length_a   1.000
_cell.length_b   1.000
_cell.length_c   1.000
_cell.angle_alpha   90.00
_cell.angle_beta   90.00
_cell.angle_gamma   90.00
#
_symmetry.space_group_name_H-M   'P 1'
#
loop_
_entity.id
_entity.type
_entity.pdbx_description
1 polymer ?
#
loop_
_entity_poly.entity_id
_entity_poly.type
_entity_poly.pdbx_seq_one_letter_code
_entity_poly.pdbx_strand_id
1 'polypeptide(L)'
;MTKNDFPLEWCRNQFLALKRVVNGHPVAFFDGPGGSQVPQGVINAVGHYLAHTNANRGGQYATAQESDELLESAHATVADFVGTSHAESIVFGANMTTLTFALSRAISKTWQAGDEIVVTRLDHDGNVTPWVLAARDAGVTVNYVDFHRADCTLDLQDFAAKLTPRTKLVAIGCASNIVGTINPVEKLCQQAHAVGAQVFLDAVHYAPHALPDVTSWGCDWLACSAYKFFGPHVGVLWGRPELLKSLTPYKLRPVTETLPGRWMTGTQNFEGIAGTKAAVDYLTELGRQVGGPADSRRKLLESAYAAIGDYERQLASRLIEGLVAIPQLTVYGLTDLQRVGDRTPTVSFVHKKMPAIDLAAKLGQLGLFVGHGNFYALQVSEAFGLEPAGVVRVGLMHYNSNSEIDRLLTAIELL
;
A
#
# COMPACT_ATOMS: atom_id res chain seq x y z
N MET A 1 5.99 14.03 32.17
CA MET A 1 5.15 14.18 30.99
C MET A 1 4.59 12.80 30.67
N THR A 2 3.30 12.64 30.79
CA THR A 2 2.57 11.41 30.38
C THR A 2 2.97 11.06 28.96
N LYS A 3 3.14 9.76 28.63
CA LYS A 3 3.30 9.26 27.25
C LYS A 3 2.33 10.05 26.35
N ASN A 4 2.87 10.78 25.36
CA ASN A 4 2.08 11.64 24.51
C ASN A 4 0.96 10.80 23.85
N ASP A 5 -0.29 11.15 24.15
CA ASP A 5 -1.43 10.62 23.41
C ASP A 5 -1.26 10.96 21.93
N PHE A 6 -1.66 10.06 21.05
CA PHE A 6 -1.60 10.29 19.60
C PHE A 6 -2.32 11.61 19.23
N PRO A 7 -1.73 12.51 18.43
CA PRO A 7 -2.28 13.85 18.15
C PRO A 7 -3.47 13.78 17.17
N LEU A 8 -4.52 13.05 17.54
CA LEU A 8 -5.66 12.76 16.68
C LEU A 8 -6.34 14.02 16.14
N GLU A 9 -6.55 15.03 17.01
CA GLU A 9 -7.21 16.27 16.60
C GLU A 9 -6.39 17.04 15.56
N TRP A 10 -5.07 17.12 15.76
CA TRP A 10 -4.18 17.71 14.78
C TRP A 10 -4.25 16.97 13.44
N CYS A 11 -4.19 15.62 13.47
CA CYS A 11 -4.32 14.80 12.26
C CYS A 11 -5.64 15.08 11.55
N ARG A 12 -6.77 14.99 12.26
CA ARG A 12 -8.11 15.15 11.66
C ARG A 12 -8.30 16.52 11.02
N ASN A 13 -7.72 17.57 11.62
CA ASN A 13 -7.78 18.93 11.08
C ASN A 13 -7.07 19.11 9.75
N GLN A 14 -6.16 18.19 9.36
CA GLN A 14 -5.51 18.20 8.05
C GLN A 14 -6.43 17.72 6.92
N PHE A 15 -7.50 16.96 7.22
CA PHE A 15 -8.34 16.31 6.22
C PHE A 15 -9.72 16.97 6.12
N LEU A 16 -9.93 17.77 5.06
CA LEU A 16 -11.21 18.45 4.84
C LEU A 16 -12.39 17.49 4.66
N ALA A 17 -12.15 16.33 4.06
CA ALA A 17 -13.19 15.33 3.81
C ALA A 17 -13.87 14.82 5.09
N LEU A 18 -13.17 14.83 6.23
CA LEU A 18 -13.71 14.38 7.52
C LEU A 18 -14.82 15.28 8.06
N LYS A 19 -15.02 16.47 7.47
CA LYS A 19 -16.12 17.39 7.80
C LYS A 19 -17.42 17.07 7.05
N ARG A 20 -17.39 16.05 6.18
CA ARG A 20 -18.57 15.65 5.38
C ARG A 20 -19.70 15.16 6.27
N VAL A 21 -20.95 15.51 5.89
CA VAL A 21 -22.18 15.03 6.51
C VAL A 21 -23.06 14.40 5.41
N VAL A 22 -23.69 13.27 5.71
CA VAL A 22 -24.63 12.57 4.83
C VAL A 22 -25.88 12.21 5.64
N ASN A 23 -27.07 12.59 5.16
CA ASN A 23 -28.34 12.36 5.83
C ASN A 23 -28.38 12.84 7.30
N GLY A 24 -27.69 13.93 7.63
CA GLY A 24 -27.55 14.44 8.98
C GLY A 24 -26.50 13.72 9.85
N HIS A 25 -25.83 12.70 9.34
CA HIS A 25 -24.79 11.96 10.06
C HIS A 25 -23.38 12.44 9.64
N PRO A 26 -22.46 12.73 10.58
CA PRO A 26 -21.06 12.94 10.27
C PRO A 26 -20.47 11.67 9.61
N VAL A 27 -19.72 11.84 8.52
CA VAL A 27 -19.13 10.69 7.81
C VAL A 27 -17.92 10.16 8.56
N ALA A 28 -17.86 8.82 8.71
CA ALA A 28 -16.67 8.08 9.09
C ALA A 28 -16.19 7.25 7.87
N PHE A 29 -14.96 7.48 7.46
CA PHE A 29 -14.33 6.78 6.33
C PHE A 29 -13.63 5.53 6.84
N PHE A 30 -14.24 4.37 6.57
CA PHE A 30 -13.70 3.04 6.88
C PHE A 30 -13.25 2.29 5.61
N ASP A 31 -13.11 2.99 4.51
CA ASP A 31 -12.70 2.46 3.21
C ASP A 31 -11.21 2.74 2.90
N GLY A 32 -10.41 3.04 3.91
CA GLY A 32 -8.98 3.35 3.80
C GLY A 32 -8.19 2.41 2.89
N PRO A 33 -8.37 1.08 2.95
CA PRO A 33 -7.72 0.15 2.02
C PRO A 33 -8.13 0.34 0.55
N GLY A 34 -9.25 0.98 0.27
CA GLY A 34 -9.68 1.41 -1.07
C GLY A 34 -8.94 2.65 -1.56
N GLY A 35 -8.65 3.57 -0.63
CA GLY A 35 -7.93 4.82 -0.83
C GLY A 35 -8.09 5.72 0.39
N SER A 36 -6.99 6.29 0.89
CA SER A 36 -7.03 7.20 2.02
C SER A 36 -7.63 8.56 1.63
N GLN A 37 -8.12 9.31 2.61
CA GLN A 37 -8.41 10.72 2.42
C GLN A 37 -7.11 11.51 2.24
N VAL A 38 -7.21 12.73 1.69
CA VAL A 38 -6.06 13.53 1.27
C VAL A 38 -5.95 14.77 2.18
N PRO A 39 -4.78 15.04 2.80
CA PRO A 39 -4.62 16.23 3.63
C PRO A 39 -4.55 17.51 2.80
N GLN A 40 -4.94 18.63 3.41
CA GLN A 40 -4.99 19.96 2.74
C GLN A 40 -3.65 20.33 2.09
N GLY A 41 -2.52 19.97 2.74
CA GLY A 41 -1.18 20.25 2.20
C GLY A 41 -0.94 19.61 0.83
N VAL A 42 -1.48 18.41 0.58
CA VAL A 42 -1.40 17.72 -0.71
C VAL A 42 -2.27 18.42 -1.76
N ILE A 43 -3.50 18.80 -1.39
CA ILE A 43 -4.39 19.56 -2.29
C ILE A 43 -3.73 20.87 -2.70
N ASN A 44 -3.14 21.58 -1.74
CA ASN A 44 -2.44 22.83 -2.00
C ASN A 44 -1.21 22.64 -2.91
N ALA A 45 -0.42 21.58 -2.70
CA ALA A 45 0.76 21.31 -3.52
C ALA A 45 0.40 21.04 -4.99
N VAL A 46 -0.65 20.22 -5.23
CA VAL A 46 -1.18 19.95 -6.58
C VAL A 46 -1.69 21.25 -7.22
N GLY A 47 -2.52 22.01 -6.48
CA GLY A 47 -3.08 23.27 -6.97
C GLY A 47 -2.01 24.33 -7.25
N HIS A 48 -1.01 24.44 -6.39
CA HIS A 48 0.12 25.36 -6.57
C HIS A 48 0.93 25.04 -7.83
N TYR A 49 1.26 23.76 -8.03
CA TYR A 49 1.98 23.35 -9.24
C TYR A 49 1.23 23.77 -10.50
N LEU A 50 -0.04 23.44 -10.60
CA LEU A 50 -0.86 23.76 -11.78
C LEU A 50 -1.03 25.26 -12.00
N ALA A 51 -1.10 26.04 -10.92
CA ALA A 51 -1.34 27.48 -11.00
C ALA A 51 -0.06 28.31 -11.28
N HIS A 52 1.11 27.85 -10.83
CA HIS A 52 2.31 28.70 -10.77
C HIS A 52 3.56 28.13 -11.45
N THR A 53 3.74 26.80 -11.46
CA THR A 53 4.98 26.16 -11.95
C THR A 53 4.77 25.18 -13.09
N ASN A 54 3.54 25.04 -13.59
CA ASN A 54 3.21 24.08 -14.64
C ASN A 54 4.04 24.28 -15.91
N ALA A 55 5.07 23.45 -16.09
CA ALA A 55 5.95 23.46 -17.24
C ALA A 55 6.53 22.07 -17.52
N ASN A 56 6.94 21.81 -18.77
CA ASN A 56 7.70 20.61 -19.07
C ASN A 56 9.17 20.77 -18.64
N ARG A 57 9.88 19.65 -18.47
CA ARG A 57 11.26 19.57 -17.99
C ARG A 57 12.29 20.07 -18.99
N GLY A 58 13.46 20.47 -18.45
CA GLY A 58 14.67 20.77 -19.22
C GLY A 58 14.67 22.12 -19.95
N GLY A 59 13.65 22.95 -19.77
CA GLY A 59 13.60 24.31 -20.31
C GLY A 59 14.56 25.27 -19.57
N GLN A 60 15.05 26.30 -20.29
CA GLN A 60 15.95 27.30 -19.71
C GLN A 60 15.20 28.53 -19.17
N TYR A 61 14.01 28.35 -18.62
CA TYR A 61 13.14 29.37 -18.06
C TYR A 61 12.61 28.93 -16.69
N ALA A 62 12.20 29.91 -15.88
CA ALA A 62 11.93 29.71 -14.44
C ALA A 62 11.02 28.53 -14.12
N THR A 63 9.83 28.45 -14.72
CA THR A 63 8.87 27.39 -14.39
C THR A 63 9.36 25.99 -14.77
N ALA A 64 10.18 25.83 -15.82
CA ALA A 64 10.79 24.55 -16.15
C ALA A 64 11.88 24.16 -15.15
N GLN A 65 12.69 25.12 -14.69
CA GLN A 65 13.70 24.90 -13.65
C GLN A 65 13.06 24.55 -12.31
N GLU A 66 12.01 25.26 -11.91
CA GLU A 66 11.21 24.98 -10.71
C GLU A 66 10.56 23.58 -10.77
N SER A 67 10.09 23.15 -11.96
CA SER A 67 9.57 21.80 -12.18
C SER A 67 10.68 20.73 -12.02
N ASP A 68 11.88 20.98 -12.55
CA ASP A 68 13.01 20.08 -12.40
C ASP A 68 13.42 19.94 -10.92
N GLU A 69 13.57 21.05 -10.19
CA GLU A 69 13.88 21.08 -8.75
C GLU A 69 12.81 20.34 -7.91
N LEU A 70 11.54 20.56 -8.21
CA LEU A 70 10.44 19.86 -7.54
C LEU A 70 10.54 18.34 -7.73
N LEU A 71 10.77 17.89 -8.96
CA LEU A 71 10.86 16.47 -9.27
C LEU A 71 12.07 15.82 -8.58
N GLU A 72 13.23 16.46 -8.62
CA GLU A 72 14.42 16.00 -7.89
C GLU A 72 14.15 15.88 -6.39
N SER A 73 13.54 16.91 -5.80
CA SER A 73 13.13 16.89 -4.40
C SER A 73 12.11 15.79 -4.09
N ALA A 74 11.17 15.51 -5.00
CA ALA A 74 10.19 14.45 -4.82
C ALA A 74 10.84 13.06 -4.85
N HIS A 75 11.79 12.80 -5.76
CA HIS A 75 12.56 11.56 -5.77
C HIS A 75 13.33 11.35 -4.46
N ALA A 76 14.01 12.39 -3.95
CA ALA A 76 14.72 12.34 -2.67
C ALA A 76 13.76 12.10 -1.49
N THR A 77 12.60 12.76 -1.50
CA THR A 77 11.58 12.62 -0.45
C THR A 77 11.03 11.19 -0.38
N VAL A 78 10.73 10.60 -1.54
CA VAL A 78 10.22 9.22 -1.60
C VAL A 78 11.32 8.20 -1.34
N ALA A 79 12.57 8.50 -1.66
CA ALA A 79 13.71 7.66 -1.27
C ALA A 79 13.82 7.55 0.25
N ASP A 80 13.72 8.67 0.98
CA ASP A 80 13.66 8.66 2.45
C ASP A 80 12.47 7.84 2.96
N PHE A 81 11.31 7.93 2.28
CA PHE A 81 10.09 7.20 2.65
C PHE A 81 10.26 5.68 2.52
N VAL A 82 10.87 5.18 1.46
CA VAL A 82 11.08 3.73 1.27
C VAL A 82 12.37 3.20 1.92
N GLY A 83 13.21 4.06 2.49
CA GLY A 83 14.41 3.68 3.22
C GLY A 83 15.63 3.40 2.32
N THR A 84 15.84 4.22 1.29
CA THR A 84 17.03 4.17 0.43
C THR A 84 17.75 5.52 0.36
N SER A 85 19.07 5.49 0.15
CA SER A 85 19.86 6.70 -0.15
C SER A 85 19.91 7.02 -1.65
N HIS A 86 19.34 6.20 -2.51
CA HIS A 86 19.38 6.29 -3.96
C HIS A 86 18.10 6.90 -4.53
N ALA A 87 18.01 8.23 -4.59
CA ALA A 87 16.86 8.94 -5.15
C ALA A 87 16.60 8.60 -6.63
N GLU A 88 17.67 8.31 -7.37
CA GLU A 88 17.62 7.87 -8.77
C GLU A 88 16.99 6.49 -8.97
N SER A 89 16.81 5.71 -7.91
CA SER A 89 16.13 4.41 -7.95
C SER A 89 14.61 4.49 -7.77
N ILE A 90 14.08 5.67 -7.52
CA ILE A 90 12.63 5.90 -7.43
C ILE A 90 12.07 6.19 -8.83
N VAL A 91 11.09 5.42 -9.25
CA VAL A 91 10.40 5.56 -10.54
C VAL A 91 8.93 5.88 -10.27
N PHE A 92 8.45 6.99 -10.82
CA PHE A 92 7.04 7.35 -10.77
C PHE A 92 6.28 6.82 -11.98
N GLY A 93 4.99 6.54 -11.81
CA GLY A 93 4.09 6.10 -12.86
C GLY A 93 2.63 6.29 -12.47
N ALA A 94 1.71 5.77 -13.29
CA ALA A 94 0.27 6.00 -13.07
C ALA A 94 -0.24 5.35 -11.77
N ASN A 95 0.20 4.13 -11.47
CA ASN A 95 -0.13 3.37 -10.27
C ASN A 95 0.79 2.14 -10.16
N MET A 96 0.77 1.45 -9.00
CA MET A 96 1.55 0.22 -8.79
C MET A 96 1.31 -0.82 -9.89
N THR A 97 0.07 -1.13 -10.23
CA THR A 97 -0.29 -2.18 -11.20
C THR A 97 0.35 -1.91 -12.58
N THR A 98 0.27 -0.67 -13.07
CA THR A 98 0.89 -0.27 -14.35
C THR A 98 2.42 -0.41 -14.29
N LEU A 99 3.04 -0.02 -13.17
CA LEU A 99 4.49 -0.18 -12.96
C LEU A 99 4.90 -1.65 -12.86
N THR A 100 4.10 -2.50 -12.19
CA THR A 100 4.33 -3.95 -12.13
C THR A 100 4.24 -4.59 -13.53
N PHE A 101 3.26 -4.19 -14.35
CA PHE A 101 3.18 -4.64 -15.75
C PHE A 101 4.39 -4.18 -16.58
N ALA A 102 4.90 -2.97 -16.36
CA ALA A 102 6.10 -2.49 -17.06
C ALA A 102 7.35 -3.29 -16.63
N LEU A 103 7.49 -3.51 -15.33
CA LEU A 103 8.61 -4.25 -14.76
C LEU A 103 8.57 -5.72 -15.15
N SER A 104 7.41 -6.39 -15.08
CA SER A 104 7.26 -7.81 -15.41
C SER A 104 7.67 -8.12 -16.85
N ARG A 105 7.29 -7.24 -17.79
CA ARG A 105 7.71 -7.35 -19.20
C ARG A 105 9.22 -7.14 -19.41
N ALA A 106 9.88 -6.37 -18.55
CA ALA A 106 11.32 -6.16 -18.63
C ALA A 106 12.09 -7.34 -18.02
N ILE A 107 11.68 -7.80 -16.84
CA ILE A 107 12.31 -8.92 -16.13
C ILE A 107 12.13 -10.23 -16.90
N SER A 108 10.93 -10.50 -17.44
CA SER A 108 10.65 -11.77 -18.13
C SER A 108 11.53 -12.02 -19.36
N LYS A 109 12.15 -10.98 -19.93
CA LYS A 109 13.15 -11.14 -21.02
C LYS A 109 14.43 -11.84 -20.55
N THR A 110 14.67 -11.93 -19.25
CA THR A 110 15.83 -12.64 -18.67
C THR A 110 15.51 -14.10 -18.33
N TRP A 111 14.26 -14.51 -18.44
CA TRP A 111 13.79 -15.85 -18.11
C TRP A 111 13.91 -16.82 -19.27
N GLN A 112 13.95 -18.11 -18.95
CA GLN A 112 14.04 -19.20 -19.91
C GLN A 112 12.96 -20.25 -19.60
N ALA A 113 12.59 -21.03 -20.62
CA ALA A 113 11.70 -22.18 -20.43
C ALA A 113 12.28 -23.16 -19.40
N GLY A 114 11.46 -23.53 -18.40
CA GLY A 114 11.87 -24.35 -17.26
C GLY A 114 12.29 -23.57 -16.02
N ASP A 115 12.43 -22.24 -16.11
CA ASP A 115 12.50 -21.38 -14.93
C ASP A 115 11.15 -21.37 -14.18
N GLU A 116 11.16 -20.87 -12.95
CA GLU A 116 10.01 -20.82 -12.08
C GLU A 116 9.88 -19.44 -11.45
N ILE A 117 8.63 -19.01 -11.17
CA ILE A 117 8.34 -17.87 -10.29
C ILE A 117 7.40 -18.30 -9.18
N VAL A 118 7.44 -17.57 -8.07
CA VAL A 118 6.57 -17.79 -6.91
C VAL A 118 5.71 -16.55 -6.68
N VAL A 119 4.40 -16.75 -6.55
CA VAL A 119 3.40 -15.75 -6.15
C VAL A 119 2.58 -16.28 -4.98
N THR A 120 1.79 -15.45 -4.30
CA THR A 120 0.97 -15.94 -3.18
C THR A 120 -0.53 -15.83 -3.47
N ARG A 121 -1.31 -16.71 -2.83
CA ARG A 121 -2.78 -16.66 -2.88
C ARG A 121 -3.38 -15.60 -1.97
N LEU A 122 -2.56 -14.97 -1.13
CA LEU A 122 -2.98 -13.94 -0.18
C LEU A 122 -2.95 -12.54 -0.79
N ASP A 123 -2.37 -12.39 -1.99
CA ASP A 123 -2.06 -11.11 -2.61
C ASP A 123 -3.23 -10.49 -3.36
N HIS A 124 -3.14 -9.18 -3.53
CA HIS A 124 -3.91 -8.43 -4.52
C HIS A 124 -3.52 -8.87 -5.93
N ASP A 125 -4.50 -9.04 -6.83
CA ASP A 125 -4.28 -9.55 -8.19
C ASP A 125 -3.31 -8.67 -9.03
N GLY A 126 -3.18 -7.39 -8.69
CA GLY A 126 -2.15 -6.51 -9.26
C GLY A 126 -0.71 -6.94 -8.98
N ASN A 127 -0.50 -7.81 -7.96
CA ASN A 127 0.77 -8.46 -7.67
C ASN A 127 0.79 -9.96 -8.07
N VAL A 128 -0.19 -10.44 -8.81
CA VAL A 128 -0.27 -11.82 -9.30
C VAL A 128 -0.34 -11.85 -10.84
N THR A 129 -1.41 -11.31 -11.40
CA THR A 129 -1.67 -11.38 -12.86
C THR A 129 -0.55 -10.83 -13.73
N PRO A 130 0.13 -9.69 -13.45
CA PRO A 130 1.24 -9.23 -14.28
C PRO A 130 2.39 -10.24 -14.39
N TRP A 131 2.69 -10.93 -13.29
CA TRP A 131 3.72 -11.96 -13.23
C TRP A 131 3.31 -13.24 -13.95
N VAL A 132 2.07 -13.69 -13.74
CA VAL A 132 1.49 -14.88 -14.40
C VAL A 132 1.48 -14.71 -15.91
N LEU A 133 1.08 -13.54 -16.41
CA LEU A 133 1.06 -13.27 -17.85
C LEU A 133 2.49 -13.24 -18.44
N ALA A 134 3.43 -12.59 -17.75
CA ALA A 134 4.82 -12.54 -18.16
C ALA A 134 5.47 -13.94 -18.14
N ALA A 135 5.17 -14.77 -17.13
CA ALA A 135 5.63 -16.14 -17.03
C ALA A 135 5.06 -17.01 -18.14
N ARG A 136 3.76 -16.90 -18.45
CA ARG A 136 3.13 -17.59 -19.57
C ARG A 136 3.83 -17.27 -20.90
N ASP A 137 4.08 -15.99 -21.15
CA ASP A 137 4.68 -15.54 -22.41
C ASP A 137 6.16 -15.99 -22.54
N ALA A 138 6.84 -16.23 -21.41
CA ALA A 138 8.22 -16.74 -21.38
C ALA A 138 8.35 -18.26 -21.22
N GLY A 139 7.24 -19.00 -21.10
CA GLY A 139 7.25 -20.46 -20.87
C GLY A 139 7.76 -20.86 -19.48
N VAL A 140 7.53 -20.00 -18.46
CA VAL A 140 7.97 -20.15 -17.08
C VAL A 140 6.84 -20.70 -16.22
N THR A 141 7.16 -21.57 -15.25
CA THR A 141 6.19 -22.16 -14.33
C THR A 141 5.86 -21.18 -13.20
N VAL A 142 4.58 -21.07 -12.85
CA VAL A 142 4.10 -20.26 -11.73
C VAL A 142 3.74 -21.17 -10.56
N ASN A 143 4.39 -20.98 -9.41
CA ASN A 143 4.12 -21.65 -8.16
C ASN A 143 3.35 -20.71 -7.23
N TYR A 144 2.19 -21.17 -6.70
CA TYR A 144 1.35 -20.38 -5.80
C TYR A 144 1.55 -20.84 -4.36
N VAL A 145 1.95 -19.95 -3.48
CA VAL A 145 2.02 -20.20 -2.04
C VAL A 145 0.63 -20.06 -1.43
N ASP A 146 0.26 -21.03 -0.62
CA ASP A 146 -1.02 -21.06 0.07
C ASP A 146 -0.98 -20.26 1.39
N PHE A 147 -2.14 -20.13 2.04
CA PHE A 147 -2.28 -19.47 3.33
C PHE A 147 -3.15 -20.33 4.27
N HIS A 148 -2.96 -20.18 5.57
CA HIS A 148 -3.77 -20.87 6.57
C HIS A 148 -5.17 -20.26 6.65
N ARG A 149 -6.19 -21.06 6.37
CA ARG A 149 -7.60 -20.57 6.35
C ARG A 149 -8.12 -20.16 7.73
N ALA A 150 -7.52 -20.64 8.81
CA ALA A 150 -7.94 -20.32 10.16
C ALA A 150 -7.69 -18.86 10.55
N ASP A 151 -6.59 -18.26 10.09
CA ASP A 151 -6.15 -16.93 10.48
C ASP A 151 -5.65 -16.08 9.31
N CYS A 152 -5.68 -16.61 8.09
CA CYS A 152 -5.18 -15.98 6.87
C CYS A 152 -3.70 -15.55 6.95
N THR A 153 -2.88 -16.28 7.67
CA THR A 153 -1.42 -16.12 7.62
C THR A 153 -0.84 -16.91 6.46
N LEU A 154 0.23 -16.39 5.83
CA LEU A 154 0.92 -17.09 4.74
C LEU A 154 1.51 -18.40 5.25
N ASP A 155 1.37 -19.48 4.48
CA ASP A 155 1.98 -20.77 4.81
C ASP A 155 3.48 -20.74 4.49
N LEU A 156 4.30 -20.54 5.53
CA LEU A 156 5.74 -20.43 5.41
C LEU A 156 6.42 -21.77 5.08
N GLN A 157 5.76 -22.90 5.36
CA GLN A 157 6.28 -24.23 5.01
C GLN A 157 6.05 -24.48 3.51
N ASP A 158 4.86 -24.17 3.02
CA ASP A 158 4.54 -24.22 1.60
C ASP A 158 5.42 -23.24 0.79
N PHE A 159 5.68 -22.02 1.31
CA PHE A 159 6.61 -21.09 0.70
C PHE A 159 8.01 -21.70 0.51
N ALA A 160 8.57 -22.25 1.59
CA ALA A 160 9.90 -22.86 1.53
C ALA A 160 9.96 -24.08 0.58
N ALA A 161 8.88 -24.87 0.52
CA ALA A 161 8.80 -26.03 -0.36
C ALA A 161 8.73 -25.66 -1.87
N LYS A 162 8.27 -24.45 -2.19
CA LYS A 162 8.14 -23.95 -3.57
C LYS A 162 9.38 -23.22 -4.09
N LEU A 163 10.36 -22.96 -3.24
CA LEU A 163 11.63 -22.39 -3.64
C LEU A 163 12.56 -23.47 -4.19
N THR A 164 13.04 -23.27 -5.42
CA THR A 164 14.00 -24.19 -6.08
C THR A 164 15.13 -23.37 -6.72
N PRO A 165 16.24 -23.99 -7.11
CA PRO A 165 17.30 -23.28 -7.87
C PRO A 165 16.85 -22.72 -9.23
N ARG A 166 15.66 -23.11 -9.72
CA ARG A 166 15.04 -22.55 -10.93
C ARG A 166 14.18 -21.32 -10.65
N THR A 167 13.89 -21.03 -9.37
CA THR A 167 13.09 -19.85 -9.02
C THR A 167 13.87 -18.57 -9.38
N LYS A 168 13.28 -17.72 -10.22
CA LYS A 168 13.87 -16.46 -10.68
C LYS A 168 13.30 -15.25 -9.98
N LEU A 169 12.03 -15.32 -9.61
CA LEU A 169 11.33 -14.22 -8.95
C LEU A 169 10.35 -14.77 -7.91
N VAL A 170 10.29 -14.05 -6.81
CA VAL A 170 9.24 -14.19 -5.77
C VAL A 170 8.51 -12.86 -5.67
N ALA A 171 7.19 -12.84 -5.88
CA ALA A 171 6.36 -11.66 -5.71
C ALA A 171 5.42 -11.84 -4.51
N ILE A 172 5.50 -10.92 -3.54
CA ILE A 172 4.78 -11.02 -2.25
C ILE A 172 4.25 -9.65 -1.83
N GLY A 173 2.99 -9.61 -1.37
CA GLY A 173 2.44 -8.44 -0.68
C GLY A 173 3.02 -8.30 0.73
N CYS A 174 3.40 -7.09 1.12
CA CYS A 174 3.83 -6.82 2.50
C CYS A 174 2.68 -6.99 3.49
N ALA A 175 1.46 -6.68 3.08
CA ALA A 175 0.23 -6.87 3.86
C ALA A 175 -0.97 -7.18 2.96
N SER A 176 -1.83 -8.07 3.40
CA SER A 176 -3.06 -8.43 2.68
C SER A 176 -4.07 -7.29 2.72
N ASN A 177 -4.49 -6.83 1.56
CA ASN A 177 -5.48 -5.73 1.42
C ASN A 177 -6.92 -6.14 1.78
N ILE A 178 -7.19 -7.44 1.94
CA ILE A 178 -8.52 -7.93 2.29
C ILE A 178 -8.63 -8.32 3.78
N VAL A 179 -7.61 -8.97 4.36
CA VAL A 179 -7.66 -9.46 5.75
C VAL A 179 -6.66 -8.80 6.69
N GLY A 180 -5.79 -7.95 6.17
CA GLY A 180 -4.86 -7.14 6.96
C GLY A 180 -3.57 -7.86 7.40
N THR A 181 -3.43 -9.16 7.23
CA THR A 181 -2.23 -9.93 7.64
C THR A 181 -0.96 -9.30 7.08
N ILE A 182 0.04 -9.06 7.92
CA ILE A 182 1.39 -8.61 7.55
C ILE A 182 2.28 -9.83 7.35
N ASN A 183 2.96 -9.90 6.21
CA ASN A 183 3.89 -10.97 5.90
C ASN A 183 5.29 -10.66 6.44
N PRO A 184 6.06 -11.66 6.92
CA PRO A 184 7.43 -11.49 7.43
C PRO A 184 8.44 -11.33 6.27
N VAL A 185 8.34 -10.20 5.53
CA VAL A 185 9.01 -9.98 4.25
C VAL A 185 10.53 -10.10 4.31
N GLU A 186 11.18 -9.66 5.39
CA GLU A 186 12.62 -9.81 5.58
C GLU A 186 13.05 -11.29 5.53
N LYS A 187 12.36 -12.16 6.29
CA LYS A 187 12.62 -13.59 6.30
C LYS A 187 12.36 -14.22 4.92
N LEU A 188 11.29 -13.80 4.24
CA LEU A 188 10.94 -14.31 2.91
C LEU A 188 11.97 -13.88 1.86
N CYS A 189 12.49 -12.64 1.93
CA CYS A 189 13.59 -12.17 1.08
C CYS A 189 14.85 -13.01 1.28
N GLN A 190 15.25 -13.28 2.52
CA GLN A 190 16.43 -14.10 2.83
C GLN A 190 16.29 -15.51 2.25
N GLN A 191 15.12 -16.15 2.38
CA GLN A 191 14.88 -17.49 1.83
C GLN A 191 14.89 -17.50 0.30
N ALA A 192 14.29 -16.52 -0.36
CA ALA A 192 14.30 -16.39 -1.81
C ALA A 192 15.71 -16.16 -2.36
N HIS A 193 16.49 -15.29 -1.74
CA HIS A 193 17.88 -15.04 -2.12
C HIS A 193 18.77 -16.27 -1.92
N ALA A 194 18.50 -17.14 -0.95
CA ALA A 194 19.24 -18.38 -0.73
C ALA A 194 19.20 -19.33 -1.94
N VAL A 195 18.18 -19.23 -2.79
CA VAL A 195 18.07 -19.99 -4.06
C VAL A 195 18.41 -19.15 -5.30
N GLY A 196 18.80 -17.88 -5.13
CA GLY A 196 19.16 -16.97 -6.21
C GLY A 196 17.99 -16.24 -6.87
N ALA A 197 16.79 -16.28 -6.25
CA ALA A 197 15.61 -15.59 -6.77
C ALA A 197 15.60 -14.11 -6.37
N GLN A 198 15.14 -13.23 -7.27
CA GLN A 198 14.84 -11.83 -6.94
C GLN A 198 13.51 -11.74 -6.19
N VAL A 199 13.33 -10.67 -5.39
CA VAL A 199 12.09 -10.45 -4.62
C VAL A 199 11.45 -9.11 -4.98
N PHE A 200 10.18 -9.18 -5.41
CA PHE A 200 9.31 -8.01 -5.60
C PHE A 200 8.32 -7.93 -4.45
N LEU A 201 8.28 -6.78 -3.78
CA LEU A 201 7.36 -6.50 -2.68
C LEU A 201 6.26 -5.52 -3.12
N ASP A 202 4.99 -5.92 -2.92
CA ASP A 202 3.85 -5.02 -2.99
C ASP A 202 3.60 -4.39 -1.61
N ALA A 203 3.97 -3.12 -1.45
CA ALA A 203 3.78 -2.36 -0.22
C ALA A 203 2.53 -1.46 -0.26
N VAL A 204 1.64 -1.60 -1.24
CA VAL A 204 0.48 -0.72 -1.44
C VAL A 204 -0.39 -0.64 -0.20
N HIS A 205 -0.73 -1.78 0.40
CA HIS A 205 -1.56 -1.82 1.60
C HIS A 205 -0.76 -1.67 2.90
N TYR A 206 0.54 -1.85 2.85
CA TYR A 206 1.44 -1.71 3.99
C TYR A 206 1.81 -0.25 4.26
N ALA A 207 2.14 0.49 3.21
CA ALA A 207 2.70 1.84 3.26
C ALA A 207 1.90 2.90 4.05
N PRO A 208 0.56 2.88 4.14
CA PRO A 208 -0.17 3.82 5.01
C PRO A 208 -0.06 3.51 6.51
N HIS A 209 0.25 2.25 6.89
CA HIS A 209 0.19 1.74 8.25
C HIS A 209 1.56 1.51 8.90
N ALA A 210 2.56 1.18 8.08
CA ALA A 210 3.92 0.95 8.54
C ALA A 210 4.94 1.44 7.51
N LEU A 211 6.05 1.96 7.98
CA LEU A 211 7.08 2.57 7.13
C LEU A 211 7.86 1.50 6.36
N PRO A 212 7.87 1.53 5.02
CA PRO A 212 8.70 0.63 4.25
C PRO A 212 10.20 0.84 4.51
N ASP A 213 10.97 -0.26 4.48
CA ASP A 213 12.43 -0.21 4.60
C ASP A 213 13.09 -1.22 3.67
N VAL A 214 13.35 -0.78 2.44
CA VAL A 214 13.92 -1.63 1.40
C VAL A 214 15.35 -2.08 1.73
N THR A 215 16.06 -1.30 2.54
CA THR A 215 17.44 -1.61 2.94
C THR A 215 17.46 -2.73 3.98
N SER A 216 16.64 -2.62 5.04
CA SER A 216 16.59 -3.65 6.08
C SER A 216 15.95 -4.95 5.58
N TRP A 217 14.92 -4.87 4.73
CA TRP A 217 14.25 -6.05 4.17
C TRP A 217 15.09 -6.77 3.13
N GLY A 218 16.05 -6.07 2.52
CA GLY A 218 16.94 -6.64 1.52
C GLY A 218 16.25 -7.03 0.22
N CYS A 219 15.03 -6.55 -0.06
CA CYS A 219 14.33 -6.85 -1.32
C CYS A 219 15.04 -6.25 -2.54
N ASP A 220 14.62 -6.66 -3.73
CA ASP A 220 15.17 -6.19 -5.00
C ASP A 220 14.31 -5.12 -5.64
N TRP A 221 13.00 -5.21 -5.39
CA TRP A 221 11.97 -4.33 -5.94
C TRP A 221 10.90 -4.07 -4.88
N LEU A 222 10.36 -2.86 -4.88
CA LEU A 222 9.20 -2.50 -4.08
C LEU A 222 8.28 -1.58 -4.88
N ALA A 223 6.97 -1.81 -4.82
CA ALA A 223 6.01 -0.88 -5.39
C ALA A 223 4.92 -0.49 -4.39
N CYS A 224 4.46 0.76 -4.52
CA CYS A 224 3.31 1.28 -3.79
C CYS A 224 2.56 2.32 -4.63
N SER A 225 1.45 2.86 -4.10
CA SER A 225 0.65 3.90 -4.75
C SER A 225 0.28 4.98 -3.76
N ALA A 226 0.56 6.24 -4.10
CA ALA A 226 0.44 7.36 -3.17
C ALA A 226 -0.99 7.58 -2.66
N TYR A 227 -2.03 7.27 -3.44
CA TYR A 227 -3.42 7.40 -3.02
C TYR A 227 -3.81 6.48 -1.84
N LYS A 228 -2.95 5.52 -1.48
CA LYS A 228 -3.13 4.71 -0.27
C LYS A 228 -2.50 5.36 0.95
N PHE A 229 -1.40 6.10 0.78
CA PHE A 229 -0.71 6.81 1.86
C PHE A 229 -0.88 8.33 1.72
N PHE A 230 -2.14 8.77 1.68
CA PHE A 230 -2.60 10.17 1.77
C PHE A 230 -2.27 11.07 0.58
N GLY A 231 -1.77 10.52 -0.52
CA GLY A 231 -1.38 11.22 -1.74
C GLY A 231 -2.40 11.12 -2.88
N PRO A 232 -2.06 11.64 -4.06
CA PRO A 232 -2.84 11.50 -5.28
C PRO A 232 -2.64 10.13 -5.96
N HIS A 233 -3.34 9.90 -7.09
CA HIS A 233 -3.19 8.69 -7.91
C HIS A 233 -1.86 8.72 -8.68
N VAL A 234 -0.79 8.34 -8.00
CA VAL A 234 0.57 8.18 -8.52
C VAL A 234 1.15 6.88 -8.00
N GLY A 235 1.74 6.08 -8.88
CA GLY A 235 2.50 4.89 -8.54
C GLY A 235 3.95 5.22 -8.23
N VAL A 236 4.53 4.48 -7.32
CA VAL A 236 5.96 4.49 -6.97
C VAL A 236 6.50 3.09 -7.13
N LEU A 237 7.60 2.95 -7.86
CA LEU A 237 8.42 1.76 -7.94
C LEU A 237 9.83 2.13 -7.48
N TRP A 238 10.36 1.35 -6.56
CA TRP A 238 11.78 1.32 -6.23
C TRP A 238 12.38 0.02 -6.74
N GLY A 239 13.61 0.09 -7.22
CA GLY A 239 14.42 -1.08 -7.54
C GLY A 239 15.88 -0.85 -7.21
N ARG A 240 16.63 -1.91 -6.92
CA ARG A 240 18.07 -1.77 -6.74
C ARG A 240 18.68 -1.10 -7.97
N PRO A 241 19.55 -0.08 -7.81
CA PRO A 241 20.09 0.69 -8.94
C PRO A 241 20.74 -0.18 -10.02
N GLU A 242 21.46 -1.22 -9.62
CA GLU A 242 22.13 -2.16 -10.52
C GLU A 242 21.13 -2.98 -11.35
N LEU A 243 20.00 -3.38 -10.75
CA LEU A 243 18.95 -4.11 -11.45
C LEU A 243 18.16 -3.20 -12.40
N LEU A 244 17.84 -1.98 -11.98
CA LEU A 244 17.21 -0.99 -12.85
C LEU A 244 18.07 -0.68 -14.08
N LYS A 245 19.41 -0.65 -13.92
CA LYS A 245 20.36 -0.41 -15.02
C LYS A 245 20.50 -1.62 -15.94
N SER A 246 20.46 -2.83 -15.40
CA SER A 246 20.67 -4.06 -16.19
C SER A 246 19.51 -4.42 -17.10
N LEU A 247 18.28 -4.10 -16.70
CA LEU A 247 17.07 -4.43 -17.44
C LEU A 247 16.82 -3.44 -18.59
N THR A 248 16.14 -3.92 -19.64
CA THR A 248 15.74 -3.10 -20.79
C THR A 248 14.23 -2.88 -20.77
N PRO A 249 13.74 -1.74 -20.25
CA PRO A 249 12.33 -1.43 -20.27
C PRO A 249 11.84 -1.13 -21.69
N TYR A 250 10.50 -1.24 -21.89
CA TYR A 250 9.88 -0.71 -23.10
C TYR A 250 9.83 0.83 -22.99
N LYS A 251 10.63 1.50 -23.78
CA LYS A 251 10.70 2.97 -23.81
C LYS A 251 10.87 3.51 -25.22
N LEU A 252 10.57 4.78 -25.43
CA LEU A 252 10.81 5.46 -26.68
C LEU A 252 12.31 5.66 -26.90
N ARG A 253 12.73 5.66 -28.17
CA ARG A 253 14.14 5.83 -28.55
C ARG A 253 14.82 7.10 -27.97
N PRO A 254 14.15 8.28 -27.92
CA PRO A 254 14.77 9.49 -27.38
C PRO A 254 14.79 9.56 -25.84
N VAL A 255 14.15 8.65 -25.11
CA VAL A 255 14.18 8.63 -23.64
C VAL A 255 15.59 8.30 -23.16
N THR A 256 16.06 9.05 -22.15
CA THR A 256 17.40 8.88 -21.55
C THR A 256 17.71 7.44 -21.11
N GLU A 257 18.98 7.09 -21.07
CA GLU A 257 19.47 5.85 -20.47
C GLU A 257 19.79 5.98 -18.98
N THR A 258 19.76 7.21 -18.44
CA THR A 258 20.04 7.45 -17.02
C THR A 258 18.80 7.19 -16.16
N LEU A 259 19.02 6.74 -14.92
CA LEU A 259 17.97 6.63 -13.91
C LEU A 259 17.59 8.02 -13.37
N PRO A 260 16.34 8.20 -12.96
CA PRO A 260 15.17 7.32 -13.09
C PRO A 260 14.51 7.39 -14.46
N GLY A 261 14.89 8.35 -15.31
CA GLY A 261 14.24 8.69 -16.57
C GLY A 261 14.11 7.50 -17.53
N ARG A 262 15.07 6.57 -17.53
CA ARG A 262 15.03 5.33 -18.31
C ARG A 262 13.74 4.52 -18.13
N TRP A 263 13.12 4.56 -16.94
CA TRP A 263 11.90 3.85 -16.58
C TRP A 263 10.65 4.72 -16.62
N MET A 264 10.82 6.04 -16.69
CA MET A 264 9.74 7.03 -16.77
C MET A 264 9.48 7.37 -18.24
N THR A 265 8.76 6.50 -18.94
CA THR A 265 8.75 6.38 -20.40
C THR A 265 7.91 7.43 -21.15
N GLY A 266 7.29 8.37 -20.49
CA GLY A 266 6.53 9.48 -21.06
C GLY A 266 6.55 10.66 -20.10
N THR A 267 5.98 11.79 -20.49
CA THR A 267 5.80 12.92 -19.58
C THR A 267 4.95 12.50 -18.41
N GLN A 268 5.47 12.69 -17.20
CA GLN A 268 4.85 12.23 -15.97
C GLN A 268 3.76 13.19 -15.48
N ASN A 269 2.97 12.73 -14.52
CA ASN A 269 2.01 13.54 -13.78
C ASN A 269 2.75 14.40 -12.73
N PHE A 270 3.30 15.54 -13.12
CA PHE A 270 4.17 16.37 -12.27
C PHE A 270 3.41 16.92 -11.07
N GLU A 271 2.18 17.40 -11.26
CA GLU A 271 1.31 17.84 -10.18
C GLU A 271 1.00 16.70 -9.18
N GLY A 272 0.80 15.48 -9.67
CA GLY A 272 0.63 14.30 -8.84
C GLY A 272 1.90 13.93 -8.09
N ILE A 273 3.07 14.09 -8.68
CA ILE A 273 4.36 13.87 -8.02
C ILE A 273 4.58 14.93 -6.92
N ALA A 274 4.22 16.20 -7.16
CA ALA A 274 4.20 17.24 -6.15
C ALA A 274 3.30 16.88 -4.96
N GLY A 275 2.11 16.38 -5.24
CA GLY A 275 1.17 15.88 -4.24
C GLY A 275 1.71 14.65 -3.49
N THR A 276 2.41 13.75 -4.16
CA THR A 276 3.05 12.57 -3.52
C THR A 276 4.13 13.00 -2.52
N LYS A 277 4.97 13.96 -2.92
CA LYS A 277 5.95 14.58 -2.01
C LYS A 277 5.25 15.19 -0.80
N ALA A 278 4.19 15.96 -1.00
CA ALA A 278 3.45 16.62 0.07
C ALA A 278 2.77 15.62 1.03
N ALA A 279 2.39 14.43 0.57
CA ALA A 279 1.89 13.35 1.43
C ALA A 279 3.00 12.83 2.38
N VAL A 280 4.21 12.65 1.88
CA VAL A 280 5.36 12.28 2.73
C VAL A 280 5.75 13.43 3.67
N ASP A 281 5.64 14.68 3.22
CA ASP A 281 5.89 15.86 4.08
C ASP A 281 4.85 15.95 5.22
N TYR A 282 3.57 15.61 4.97
CA TYR A 282 2.55 15.49 6.02
C TYR A 282 2.94 14.44 7.08
N LEU A 283 3.38 13.25 6.65
CA LEU A 283 3.84 12.21 7.56
C LEU A 283 5.10 12.64 8.34
N THR A 284 6.00 13.37 7.69
CA THR A 284 7.18 13.95 8.33
C THR A 284 6.78 14.95 9.41
N GLU A 285 5.79 15.81 9.13
CA GLU A 285 5.26 16.77 10.11
C GLU A 285 4.58 16.07 11.29
N LEU A 286 3.82 14.99 11.04
CA LEU A 286 3.30 14.15 12.11
C LEU A 286 4.42 13.64 13.02
N GLY A 287 5.57 13.26 12.46
CA GLY A 287 6.75 12.88 13.22
C GLY A 287 7.24 13.98 14.18
N ARG A 288 7.19 15.26 13.76
CA ARG A 288 7.49 16.40 14.64
C ARG A 288 6.44 16.56 15.73
N GLN A 289 5.16 16.41 15.37
CA GLN A 289 4.05 16.54 16.34
C GLN A 289 4.11 15.50 17.47
N VAL A 290 4.65 14.31 17.20
CA VAL A 290 4.89 13.28 18.23
C VAL A 290 6.24 13.38 18.92
N GLY A 291 7.01 14.46 18.68
CA GLY A 291 8.28 14.73 19.35
C GLY A 291 9.47 13.94 18.79
N GLY A 292 9.39 13.50 17.54
CA GLY A 292 10.50 12.81 16.85
C GLY A 292 11.74 13.72 16.68
N PRO A 293 12.95 13.14 16.62
CA PRO A 293 14.18 13.88 16.41
C PRO A 293 14.23 14.50 15.00
N ALA A 294 14.64 15.79 14.94
CA ALA A 294 14.65 16.55 13.68
C ALA A 294 15.92 16.36 12.83
N ASP A 295 16.70 15.31 13.08
CA ASP A 295 18.02 15.08 12.47
C ASP A 295 17.89 14.78 10.97
N SER A 296 16.83 14.04 10.58
CA SER A 296 16.55 13.69 9.19
C SER A 296 15.07 13.41 8.97
N ARG A 297 14.61 13.51 7.69
CA ARG A 297 13.24 13.12 7.34
C ARG A 297 12.95 11.67 7.72
N ARG A 298 13.86 10.75 7.47
CA ARG A 298 13.69 9.33 7.78
C ARG A 298 13.40 9.11 9.27
N LYS A 299 14.12 9.77 10.17
CA LYS A 299 13.90 9.67 11.63
C LYS A 299 12.55 10.22 12.06
N LEU A 300 12.10 11.30 11.45
CA LEU A 300 10.75 11.83 11.68
C LEU A 300 9.67 10.86 11.18
N LEU A 301 9.86 10.26 10.00
CA LEU A 301 8.94 9.23 9.49
C LEU A 301 8.91 8.00 10.41
N GLU A 302 10.04 7.53 10.91
CA GLU A 302 10.10 6.43 11.89
C GLU A 302 9.28 6.76 13.14
N SER A 303 9.39 7.99 13.67
CA SER A 303 8.62 8.43 14.84
C SER A 303 7.12 8.54 14.54
N ALA A 304 6.75 9.06 13.35
CA ALA A 304 5.36 9.13 12.92
C ALA A 304 4.73 7.74 12.84
N TYR A 305 5.41 6.80 12.17
CA TYR A 305 4.88 5.44 11.97
C TYR A 305 4.89 4.60 13.26
N ALA A 306 5.80 4.84 14.18
CA ALA A 306 5.72 4.24 15.52
C ALA A 306 4.44 4.69 16.24
N ALA A 307 4.12 5.99 16.22
CA ALA A 307 2.91 6.53 16.84
C ALA A 307 1.63 6.09 16.11
N ILE A 308 1.63 6.08 14.77
CA ILE A 308 0.52 5.54 13.96
C ILE A 308 0.26 4.08 14.33
N GLY A 309 1.30 3.25 14.34
CA GLY A 309 1.18 1.82 14.64
C GLY A 309 0.63 1.55 16.04
N ASP A 310 1.09 2.30 17.06
CA ASP A 310 0.56 2.19 18.43
C ASP A 310 -0.92 2.57 18.50
N TYR A 311 -1.31 3.65 17.84
CA TYR A 311 -2.68 4.12 17.80
C TYR A 311 -3.61 3.18 17.01
N GLU A 312 -3.20 2.78 15.81
CA GLU A 312 -3.98 1.89 14.96
C GLU A 312 -4.15 0.49 15.55
N ARG A 313 -3.18 -0.03 16.33
CA ARG A 313 -3.35 -1.29 17.08
C ARG A 313 -4.46 -1.20 18.11
N GLN A 314 -4.61 -0.06 18.81
CA GLN A 314 -5.71 0.16 19.75
C GLN A 314 -7.06 0.19 19.03
N LEU A 315 -7.15 0.90 17.90
CA LEU A 315 -8.35 0.95 17.07
C LEU A 315 -8.70 -0.44 16.50
N ALA A 316 -7.70 -1.18 16.00
CA ALA A 316 -7.88 -2.52 15.45
C ALA A 316 -8.39 -3.51 16.51
N SER A 317 -7.81 -3.48 17.71
CA SER A 317 -8.26 -4.32 18.83
C SER A 317 -9.73 -4.07 19.16
N ARG A 318 -10.12 -2.80 19.33
CA ARG A 318 -11.51 -2.43 19.60
C ARG A 318 -12.47 -2.88 18.50
N LEU A 319 -12.08 -2.69 17.23
CA LEU A 319 -12.89 -3.12 16.09
C LEU A 319 -13.08 -4.63 16.05
N ILE A 320 -11.98 -5.39 16.23
CA ILE A 320 -11.99 -6.87 16.19
C ILE A 320 -12.84 -7.42 17.33
N GLU A 321 -12.62 -6.95 18.57
CA GLU A 321 -13.41 -7.35 19.74
C GLU A 321 -14.92 -7.15 19.50
N GLY A 322 -15.30 -5.96 19.03
CA GLY A 322 -16.70 -5.64 18.74
C GLY A 322 -17.28 -6.51 17.62
N LEU A 323 -16.57 -6.68 16.49
CA LEU A 323 -17.08 -7.50 15.37
C LEU A 323 -17.20 -8.99 15.74
N VAL A 324 -16.24 -9.54 16.49
CA VAL A 324 -16.26 -10.95 16.93
C VAL A 324 -17.40 -11.19 17.94
N ALA A 325 -17.77 -10.21 18.75
CA ALA A 325 -18.87 -10.30 19.70
C ALA A 325 -20.26 -10.35 19.04
N ILE A 326 -20.39 -9.94 17.77
CA ILE A 326 -21.68 -9.94 17.05
C ILE A 326 -21.94 -11.33 16.46
N PRO A 327 -22.92 -12.12 16.96
CA PRO A 327 -23.12 -13.53 16.55
C PRO A 327 -23.50 -13.71 15.08
N GLN A 328 -24.02 -12.66 14.43
CA GLN A 328 -24.44 -12.68 13.03
C GLN A 328 -23.27 -12.56 12.06
N LEU A 329 -22.07 -12.24 12.54
CA LEU A 329 -20.91 -12.05 11.70
C LEU A 329 -20.01 -13.28 11.66
N THR A 330 -19.29 -13.42 10.55
CA THR A 330 -18.10 -14.27 10.43
C THR A 330 -16.94 -13.37 10.04
N VAL A 331 -15.98 -13.20 10.93
CA VAL A 331 -14.79 -12.36 10.73
C VAL A 331 -13.66 -13.20 10.15
N TYR A 332 -12.96 -12.69 9.12
CA TYR A 332 -11.85 -13.36 8.48
C TYR A 332 -10.50 -12.72 8.85
N GLY A 333 -9.47 -13.54 8.86
CA GLY A 333 -8.11 -13.12 9.19
C GLY A 333 -7.77 -13.26 10.67
N LEU A 334 -6.68 -12.64 11.08
CA LEU A 334 -6.15 -12.67 12.43
C LEU A 334 -7.08 -11.94 13.41
N THR A 335 -7.71 -12.66 14.33
CA THR A 335 -8.59 -12.10 15.38
C THR A 335 -7.98 -12.21 16.79
N ASP A 336 -6.84 -12.88 16.94
CA ASP A 336 -6.10 -12.95 18.20
C ASP A 336 -5.49 -11.59 18.54
N LEU A 337 -5.95 -10.97 19.61
CA LEU A 337 -5.52 -9.63 20.05
C LEU A 337 -4.07 -9.62 20.55
N GLN A 338 -3.51 -10.76 20.97
CA GLN A 338 -2.07 -10.84 21.30
C GLN A 338 -1.20 -10.73 20.05
N ARG A 339 -1.76 -10.96 18.88
CA ARG A 339 -1.13 -10.88 17.57
C ARG A 339 -1.59 -9.68 16.74
N VAL A 340 -2.23 -8.67 17.35
CA VAL A 340 -2.70 -7.47 16.63
C VAL A 340 -1.55 -6.70 15.95
N GLY A 341 -0.32 -6.87 16.41
CA GLY A 341 0.89 -6.34 15.76
C GLY A 341 1.26 -7.00 14.42
N ASP A 342 0.72 -8.21 14.16
CA ASP A 342 0.95 -8.97 12.93
C ASP A 342 -0.05 -8.59 11.82
N ARG A 343 -0.79 -7.49 11.99
CA ARG A 343 -1.79 -7.04 11.01
C ARG A 343 -1.90 -5.53 10.90
N THR A 344 -2.38 -5.07 9.75
CA THR A 344 -2.91 -3.72 9.56
C THR A 344 -4.33 -3.62 10.15
N PRO A 345 -4.88 -2.42 10.40
CA PRO A 345 -6.22 -2.24 10.97
C PRO A 345 -7.35 -2.46 9.94
N THR A 346 -7.19 -3.48 9.09
CA THR A 346 -8.14 -3.85 8.02
C THR A 346 -8.81 -5.17 8.38
N VAL A 347 -10.14 -5.15 8.54
CA VAL A 347 -10.93 -6.31 8.97
C VAL A 347 -12.02 -6.58 7.95
N SER A 348 -12.12 -7.83 7.50
CA SER A 348 -13.18 -8.30 6.60
C SER A 348 -14.11 -9.28 7.30
N PHE A 349 -15.39 -9.18 6.97
CA PHE A 349 -16.41 -10.07 7.53
C PHE A 349 -17.58 -10.24 6.56
N VAL A 350 -18.38 -11.26 6.79
CA VAL A 350 -19.70 -11.46 6.17
C VAL A 350 -20.78 -11.48 7.25
N HIS A 351 -21.95 -10.99 6.88
CA HIS A 351 -23.14 -11.11 7.72
C HIS A 351 -23.98 -12.31 7.26
N LYS A 352 -24.38 -13.20 8.20
CA LYS A 352 -25.03 -14.50 7.90
C LYS A 352 -26.35 -14.38 7.15
N LYS A 353 -27.04 -13.23 7.24
CA LYS A 353 -28.38 -13.03 6.69
C LYS A 353 -28.46 -11.89 5.66
N MET A 354 -27.41 -11.08 5.51
CA MET A 354 -27.44 -9.89 4.67
C MET A 354 -26.23 -9.90 3.72
N PRO A 355 -26.44 -9.77 2.40
CA PRO A 355 -25.36 -9.62 1.44
C PRO A 355 -24.44 -8.43 1.76
N ALA A 356 -23.15 -8.55 1.43
CA ALA A 356 -22.16 -7.51 1.71
C ALA A 356 -22.53 -6.14 1.12
N ILE A 357 -23.06 -6.13 -0.12
CA ILE A 357 -23.50 -4.92 -0.81
C ILE A 357 -24.65 -4.22 -0.08
N ASP A 358 -25.63 -4.98 0.43
CA ASP A 358 -26.79 -4.42 1.11
C ASP A 358 -26.41 -3.84 2.48
N LEU A 359 -25.52 -4.54 3.21
CA LEU A 359 -25.00 -4.05 4.48
C LEU A 359 -24.19 -2.75 4.28
N ALA A 360 -23.29 -2.73 3.29
CA ALA A 360 -22.52 -1.54 2.96
C ALA A 360 -23.42 -0.36 2.56
N ALA A 361 -24.47 -0.62 1.78
CA ALA A 361 -25.43 0.42 1.39
C ALA A 361 -26.17 1.02 2.59
N LYS A 362 -26.65 0.17 3.53
CA LYS A 362 -27.33 0.64 4.76
C LYS A 362 -26.39 1.44 5.66
N LEU A 363 -25.17 0.96 5.87
CA LEU A 363 -24.13 1.68 6.63
C LEU A 363 -23.81 3.03 5.98
N GLY A 364 -23.72 3.08 4.65
CA GLY A 364 -23.50 4.30 3.90
C GLY A 364 -24.58 5.37 4.14
N GLN A 365 -25.85 4.97 4.28
CA GLN A 365 -26.95 5.90 4.64
C GLN A 365 -26.78 6.52 6.03
N LEU A 366 -26.07 5.84 6.94
CA LEU A 366 -25.74 6.30 8.29
C LEU A 366 -24.42 7.07 8.36
N GLY A 367 -23.80 7.39 7.21
CA GLY A 367 -22.51 8.06 7.14
C GLY A 367 -21.32 7.17 7.51
N LEU A 368 -21.47 5.83 7.46
CA LEU A 368 -20.43 4.87 7.77
C LEU A 368 -19.97 4.22 6.45
N PHE A 369 -18.86 4.72 5.88
CA PHE A 369 -18.41 4.33 4.56
C PHE A 369 -17.46 3.13 4.64
N VAL A 370 -17.96 1.95 4.29
CA VAL A 370 -17.23 0.68 4.26
C VAL A 370 -17.13 0.15 2.83
N GLY A 371 -16.11 -0.66 2.55
CA GLY A 371 -16.01 -1.35 1.26
C GLY A 371 -16.81 -2.66 1.22
N HIS A 372 -17.17 -3.12 0.02
CA HIS A 372 -17.73 -4.46 -0.22
C HIS A 372 -17.17 -5.08 -1.50
N GLY A 373 -17.11 -6.41 -1.56
CA GLY A 373 -16.60 -7.16 -2.72
C GLY A 373 -15.35 -7.98 -2.41
N ASN A 374 -14.60 -8.40 -3.44
CA ASN A 374 -13.37 -9.18 -3.29
C ASN A 374 -12.09 -8.33 -3.27
N PHE A 375 -12.17 -7.05 -3.58
CA PHE A 375 -11.05 -6.09 -3.55
C PHE A 375 -9.83 -6.52 -4.36
N TYR A 376 -10.04 -7.27 -5.45
CA TYR A 376 -8.97 -7.89 -6.24
C TYR A 376 -8.10 -8.90 -5.46
N ALA A 377 -8.49 -9.34 -4.27
CA ALA A 377 -7.90 -10.46 -3.56
C ALA A 377 -8.69 -11.75 -3.90
N LEU A 378 -8.80 -12.01 -5.20
CA LEU A 378 -9.70 -13.02 -5.78
C LEU A 378 -9.47 -14.41 -5.19
N GLN A 379 -8.20 -14.84 -5.07
CA GLN A 379 -7.87 -16.18 -4.59
C GLN A 379 -8.24 -16.39 -3.11
N VAL A 380 -8.26 -15.31 -2.30
CA VAL A 380 -8.73 -15.37 -0.91
C VAL A 380 -10.26 -15.57 -0.90
N SER A 381 -11.00 -14.78 -1.65
CA SER A 381 -12.46 -14.89 -1.70
C SER A 381 -12.92 -16.23 -2.31
N GLU A 382 -12.24 -16.74 -3.34
CA GLU A 382 -12.47 -18.08 -3.88
C GLU A 382 -12.21 -19.18 -2.86
N ALA A 383 -11.09 -19.09 -2.10
CA ALA A 383 -10.74 -20.09 -1.07
C ALA A 383 -11.78 -20.21 0.04
N PHE A 384 -12.52 -19.15 0.32
CA PHE A 384 -13.62 -19.14 1.29
C PHE A 384 -15.01 -19.32 0.66
N GLY A 385 -15.11 -19.48 -0.66
CA GLY A 385 -16.39 -19.63 -1.37
C GLY A 385 -17.26 -18.37 -1.33
N LEU A 386 -16.63 -17.19 -1.32
CA LEU A 386 -17.31 -15.89 -1.17
C LEU A 386 -17.61 -15.20 -2.51
N GLU A 387 -17.24 -15.79 -3.64
CA GLU A 387 -17.56 -15.25 -4.96
C GLU A 387 -19.01 -15.57 -5.35
N PRO A 388 -19.71 -14.65 -6.02
CA PRO A 388 -19.30 -13.28 -6.41
C PRO A 388 -19.61 -12.22 -5.34
N ALA A 389 -20.18 -12.58 -4.19
CA ALA A 389 -20.70 -11.64 -3.19
C ALA A 389 -19.60 -10.84 -2.46
N GLY A 390 -18.44 -11.45 -2.28
CA GLY A 390 -17.32 -10.88 -1.52
C GLY A 390 -17.61 -10.72 -0.02
N VAL A 391 -16.92 -9.78 0.60
CA VAL A 391 -17.01 -9.44 2.02
C VAL A 391 -17.37 -7.97 2.22
N VAL A 392 -17.78 -7.59 3.42
CA VAL A 392 -17.67 -6.20 3.91
C VAL A 392 -16.27 -6.03 4.47
N ARG A 393 -15.57 -4.96 4.06
CA ARG A 393 -14.24 -4.62 4.56
C ARG A 393 -14.26 -3.27 5.25
N VAL A 394 -13.80 -3.25 6.49
CA VAL A 394 -13.56 -2.07 7.31
C VAL A 394 -12.05 -1.88 7.41
N GLY A 395 -11.54 -0.76 6.99
CA GLY A 395 -10.13 -0.42 7.13
C GLY A 395 -9.97 0.96 7.74
N LEU A 396 -9.35 0.97 8.90
CA LEU A 396 -9.09 2.18 9.68
C LEU A 396 -7.81 2.86 9.18
N MET A 397 -7.74 4.15 9.41
CA MET A 397 -6.57 4.99 9.24
C MET A 397 -6.32 5.76 10.53
N HIS A 398 -5.14 6.29 10.70
CA HIS A 398 -4.78 7.06 11.90
C HIS A 398 -5.64 8.32 12.15
N TYR A 399 -6.50 8.72 11.21
CA TYR A 399 -7.48 9.79 11.43
C TYR A 399 -8.84 9.27 11.95
N ASN A 400 -9.06 7.96 12.04
CA ASN A 400 -10.28 7.41 12.63
C ASN A 400 -10.25 7.51 14.17
N SER A 401 -11.43 7.44 14.80
CA SER A 401 -11.60 7.55 16.24
C SER A 401 -12.37 6.37 16.84
N ASN A 402 -12.18 6.14 18.14
CA ASN A 402 -12.95 5.14 18.88
C ASN A 402 -14.47 5.36 18.78
N SER A 403 -14.92 6.63 18.81
CA SER A 403 -16.34 6.96 18.70
C SER A 403 -16.93 6.61 17.31
N GLU A 404 -16.14 6.68 16.25
CA GLU A 404 -16.55 6.22 14.92
C GLU A 404 -16.70 4.70 14.89
N ILE A 405 -15.79 3.95 15.53
CA ILE A 405 -15.88 2.49 15.66
C ILE A 405 -17.13 2.10 16.45
N ASP A 406 -17.42 2.75 17.57
CA ASP A 406 -18.62 2.48 18.38
C ASP A 406 -19.89 2.69 17.58
N ARG A 407 -19.96 3.76 16.79
CA ARG A 407 -21.07 4.02 15.88
C ARG A 407 -21.25 2.90 14.85
N LEU A 408 -20.12 2.42 14.28
CA LEU A 408 -20.13 1.32 13.31
C LEU A 408 -20.67 0.03 13.94
N LEU A 409 -20.14 -0.37 15.09
CA LEU A 409 -20.54 -1.59 15.80
C LEU A 409 -22.03 -1.54 16.19
N THR A 410 -22.48 -0.43 16.79
CA THR A 410 -23.89 -0.23 17.12
C THR A 410 -24.79 -0.31 15.89
N ALA A 411 -24.40 0.30 14.77
CA ALA A 411 -25.16 0.25 13.53
C ALA A 411 -25.28 -1.18 12.97
N ILE A 412 -24.20 -1.97 13.04
CA ILE A 412 -24.21 -3.38 12.58
C ILE A 412 -25.10 -4.25 13.49
N GLU A 413 -25.08 -4.05 14.81
CA GLU A 413 -25.92 -4.79 15.75
C GLU A 413 -27.43 -4.55 15.55
N LEU A 414 -27.80 -3.35 15.10
CA LEU A 414 -29.19 -2.94 14.88
C LEU A 414 -29.74 -3.35 13.50
N LEU A 415 -28.88 -3.77 12.58
CA LEU A 415 -29.25 -4.16 11.21
C LEU A 415 -29.44 -5.67 11.06
#